data_5b3cb4ea7d45c07b111743b3d789167d
#
_entry.id   5b3cb4ea7d45c07b111743b3d789167d
#
_cell.length_a   1.000
_cell.length_b   1.000
_cell.length_c   1.000
_cell.angle_alpha   90.00
_cell.angle_beta   90.00
_cell.angle_gamma   90.00
#
_symmetry.space_group_name_H-M   'P 1'
#
loop_
_entity.id
_entity.type
_entity.pdbx_description
1 polymer ?
#
loop_
_entity_poly.entity_id
_entity_poly.type
_entity_poly.pdbx_seq_one_letter_code
_entity_poly.pdbx_strand_id
1 'polypeptide(L)'
;SGSIKLLDSDEVARRPLECFLYSIVSDEVKIKNHSELLGIARKMGFDVPKYEKVVDGLNGVRDYINFWDKNRSSLPFEIDGIVIKINNIDFQKKLGFTSKFPRWAIAYKYKAENLVTKLNSISFNLSLSPSRSPYGGSVK
;
A
#
# COMPACT_ATOMS: atom_id res chain seq x y z
N SER A 1 -0.07 0.40 -8.12
CA SER A 1 0.33 1.55 -8.94
C SER A 1 -0.10 1.34 -10.39
N GLY A 2 -0.64 2.39 -11.04
CA GLY A 2 -0.99 2.36 -12.45
C GLY A 2 0.22 2.11 -13.35
N SER A 3 1.41 2.55 -12.94
CA SER A 3 2.66 2.35 -13.68
C SER A 3 3.00 0.88 -13.93
N ILE A 4 2.78 0.01 -12.95
CA ILE A 4 3.06 -1.44 -13.09
C ILE A 4 2.06 -2.12 -14.04
N LYS A 5 0.92 -1.51 -14.31
CA LYS A 5 -0.15 -2.05 -15.17
C LYS A 5 -0.08 -1.55 -16.61
N LEU A 6 0.93 -0.78 -16.97
CA LEU A 6 1.15 -0.34 -18.35
C LEU A 6 1.47 -1.55 -19.24
N LEU A 7 0.95 -1.52 -20.46
CA LEU A 7 1.18 -2.58 -21.44
C LEU A 7 2.60 -2.52 -22.02
N ASP A 8 3.19 -1.33 -22.06
CA ASP A 8 4.55 -1.08 -22.53
C ASP A 8 5.54 -1.21 -21.36
N SER A 9 6.33 -2.29 -21.38
CA SER A 9 7.35 -2.56 -20.36
C SER A 9 8.52 -1.56 -20.41
N ASP A 10 8.84 -1.01 -21.58
CA ASP A 10 9.92 -0.04 -21.72
C ASP A 10 9.54 1.31 -21.09
N GLU A 11 8.27 1.67 -21.17
CA GLU A 11 7.77 2.84 -20.45
C GLU A 11 7.80 2.63 -18.93
N VAL A 12 7.47 1.43 -18.46
CA VAL A 12 7.60 1.09 -17.03
C VAL A 12 9.04 1.17 -16.56
N ALA A 13 10.00 0.66 -17.35
CA ALA A 13 11.42 0.68 -17.03
C ALA A 13 12.00 2.09 -16.93
N ARG A 14 11.43 3.06 -17.64
CA ARG A 14 11.85 4.50 -17.57
C ARG A 14 11.37 5.20 -16.31
N ARG A 15 10.42 4.60 -15.56
CA ARG A 15 9.87 5.21 -14.34
C ARG A 15 10.69 4.76 -13.14
N PRO A 16 11.19 5.67 -12.30
CA PRO A 16 11.94 5.33 -11.09
C PRO A 16 10.98 4.76 -10.03
N LEU A 17 10.64 3.47 -10.16
CA LEU A 17 9.80 2.77 -9.20
C LEU A 17 10.64 2.25 -8.05
N GLU A 18 10.22 2.54 -6.82
CA GLU A 18 10.80 2.01 -5.59
C GLU A 18 9.86 0.99 -4.96
N CYS A 19 10.43 0.05 -4.22
CA CYS A 19 9.68 -0.99 -3.52
C CYS A 19 10.04 -0.99 -2.05
N PHE A 20 9.04 -0.76 -1.19
CA PHE A 20 9.19 -0.87 0.25
C PHE A 20 8.67 -2.22 0.76
N LEU A 21 9.51 -2.96 1.48
CA LEU A 21 9.09 -4.16 2.18
C LEU A 21 8.43 -3.80 3.51
N TYR A 22 7.29 -4.39 3.77
CA TYR A 22 6.48 -4.09 4.96
C TYR A 22 6.23 -5.31 5.86
N SER A 23 6.72 -6.49 5.47
CA SER A 23 6.64 -7.72 6.26
C SER A 23 7.62 -8.76 5.75
N ILE A 24 8.06 -9.63 6.66
CA ILE A 24 8.78 -10.86 6.36
C ILE A 24 7.92 -12.02 6.87
N VAL A 25 7.80 -13.08 6.08
CA VAL A 25 7.16 -14.32 6.49
C VAL A 25 8.25 -15.39 6.52
N SER A 26 8.47 -15.99 7.70
CA SER A 26 9.43 -17.09 7.89
C SER A 26 9.01 -17.92 9.09
N ASP A 27 9.07 -19.22 8.95
CA ASP A 27 8.82 -20.17 10.05
C ASP A 27 10.06 -20.40 10.92
N GLU A 28 11.24 -20.07 10.41
CA GLU A 28 12.52 -20.28 11.09
C GLU A 28 12.87 -19.13 12.05
N VAL A 29 12.35 -17.94 11.80
CA VAL A 29 12.72 -16.75 12.56
C VAL A 29 11.80 -16.57 13.77
N LYS A 30 12.33 -16.91 14.97
CA LYS A 30 11.62 -16.74 16.24
C LYS A 30 11.70 -15.28 16.71
N ILE A 31 10.87 -14.43 16.17
CA ILE A 31 10.75 -13.02 16.54
C ILE A 31 9.40 -12.77 17.20
N LYS A 32 9.40 -11.92 18.22
CA LYS A 32 8.20 -11.60 18.99
C LYS A 32 7.41 -10.41 18.42
N ASN A 33 8.10 -9.46 17.80
CA ASN A 33 7.51 -8.20 17.39
C ASN A 33 7.69 -7.92 15.89
N HIS A 34 6.68 -7.37 15.26
CA HIS A 34 6.69 -6.97 13.86
C HIS A 34 7.76 -5.90 13.56
N SER A 35 7.98 -4.96 14.49
CA SER A 35 9.03 -3.95 14.37
C SER A 35 10.45 -4.54 14.34
N GLU A 36 10.69 -5.65 15.04
CA GLU A 36 11.96 -6.36 14.99
C GLU A 36 12.19 -7.00 13.61
N LEU A 37 11.13 -7.57 12.99
CA LEU A 37 11.19 -8.10 11.63
C LEU A 37 11.62 -7.05 10.62
N LEU A 38 11.06 -5.85 10.72
CA LEU A 38 11.41 -4.73 9.86
C LEU A 38 12.87 -4.28 10.09
N GLY A 39 13.35 -4.32 11.33
CA GLY A 39 14.74 -4.08 11.67
C GLY A 39 15.70 -5.09 11.03
N ILE A 40 15.32 -6.36 10.96
CA ILE A 40 16.09 -7.40 10.26
C ILE A 40 16.09 -7.16 8.75
N ALA A 41 14.95 -6.86 8.15
CA ALA A 41 14.88 -6.53 6.73
C ALA A 41 15.85 -5.41 6.35
N ARG A 42 15.94 -4.34 7.18
CA ARG A 42 16.89 -3.26 6.97
C ARG A 42 18.35 -3.74 7.05
N LYS A 43 18.68 -4.58 8.03
CA LYS A 43 20.04 -5.16 8.15
C LYS A 43 20.42 -6.04 6.97
N MET A 44 19.43 -6.67 6.31
CA MET A 44 19.61 -7.45 5.09
C MET A 44 19.72 -6.58 3.82
N GLY A 45 19.61 -5.25 3.95
CA GLY A 45 19.73 -4.31 2.84
C GLY A 45 18.44 -4.02 2.09
N PHE A 46 17.29 -4.43 2.61
CA PHE A 46 16.00 -4.11 1.98
C PHE A 46 15.50 -2.72 2.40
N ASP A 47 14.85 -2.05 1.47
CA ASP A 47 14.15 -0.80 1.76
C ASP A 47 12.88 -1.08 2.56
N VAL A 48 12.85 -0.49 3.75
CA VAL A 48 11.72 -0.56 4.67
C VAL A 48 11.32 0.87 5.02
N PRO A 49 10.03 1.20 5.11
CA PRO A 49 9.59 2.53 5.51
C PRO A 49 10.28 3.00 6.78
N LYS A 50 10.86 4.22 6.75
CA LYS A 50 11.61 4.79 7.88
C LYS A 50 10.73 5.49 8.91
N TYR A 51 9.47 5.66 8.59
CA TYR A 51 8.51 6.46 9.35
C TYR A 51 7.61 5.62 10.25
N GLU A 52 7.92 4.35 10.45
CA GLU A 52 7.19 3.51 11.38
C GLU A 52 7.45 3.91 12.83
N LYS A 53 6.44 3.74 13.67
CA LYS A 53 6.51 4.00 15.09
C LYS A 53 5.72 2.95 15.87
N VAL A 54 6.33 2.38 16.89
CA VAL A 54 5.61 1.58 17.88
C VAL A 54 5.02 2.54 18.91
N VAL A 55 3.72 2.39 19.15
CA VAL A 55 2.98 3.21 20.12
C VAL A 55 2.12 2.33 21.01
N ASP A 56 1.83 2.80 22.21
CA ASP A 56 0.96 2.11 23.16
C ASP A 56 -0.44 2.73 23.15
N GLY A 57 -1.44 1.86 23.03
CA GLY A 57 -2.85 2.22 23.12
C GLY A 57 -3.35 3.13 22.00
N LEU A 58 -4.64 3.43 22.09
CA LEU A 58 -5.33 4.22 21.06
C LEU A 58 -4.90 5.69 21.02
N ASN A 59 -4.46 6.26 22.14
CA ASN A 59 -4.02 7.65 22.17
C ASN A 59 -2.73 7.82 21.36
N GLY A 60 -1.74 6.94 21.53
CA GLY A 60 -0.52 6.96 20.72
C GLY A 60 -0.80 6.79 19.22
N VAL A 61 -1.80 5.96 18.86
CA VAL A 61 -2.24 5.81 17.46
C VAL A 61 -2.84 7.10 16.94
N ARG A 62 -3.73 7.76 17.71
CA ARG A 62 -4.35 9.04 17.33
C ARG A 62 -3.31 10.15 17.15
N ASP A 63 -2.34 10.23 18.05
CA ASP A 63 -1.28 11.23 17.97
C ASP A 63 -0.44 11.02 16.70
N TYR A 64 -0.16 9.77 16.35
CA TYR A 64 0.56 9.45 15.13
C TYR A 64 -0.24 9.78 13.87
N ILE A 65 -1.55 9.49 13.85
CA ILE A 65 -2.46 9.88 12.77
C ILE A 65 -2.46 11.40 12.58
N ASN A 66 -2.67 12.15 13.67
CA ASN A 66 -2.73 13.61 13.66
C ASN A 66 -1.41 14.25 13.25
N PHE A 67 -0.29 13.65 13.64
CA PHE A 67 1.03 14.10 13.23
C PHE A 67 1.20 14.00 11.71
N TRP A 68 0.90 12.84 11.12
CA TRP A 68 1.06 12.65 9.68
C TRP A 68 -0.02 13.33 8.84
N ASP A 69 -1.20 13.55 9.35
CA ASP A 69 -2.22 14.36 8.66
C ASP A 69 -1.70 15.77 8.36
N LYS A 70 -0.91 16.34 9.27
CA LYS A 70 -0.30 17.68 9.13
C LYS A 70 1.04 17.67 8.37
N ASN A 71 1.79 16.58 8.43
CA ASN A 71 3.17 16.53 7.96
C ASN A 71 3.35 15.65 6.71
N ARG A 72 2.30 15.04 6.16
CA ARG A 72 2.40 14.14 5.00
C ARG A 72 3.03 14.80 3.76
N SER A 73 2.86 16.11 3.58
CA SER A 73 3.46 16.87 2.48
C SER A 73 4.98 17.01 2.58
N SER A 74 5.58 16.72 3.75
CA SER A 74 7.04 16.72 3.94
C SER A 74 7.72 15.43 3.51
N LEU A 75 6.94 14.39 3.17
CA LEU A 75 7.48 13.12 2.70
C LEU A 75 7.96 13.23 1.24
N PRO A 76 9.00 12.48 0.85
CA PRO A 76 9.46 12.45 -0.53
C PRO A 76 8.52 11.69 -1.48
N PHE A 77 7.42 11.16 -0.98
CA PHE A 77 6.37 10.45 -1.71
C PHE A 77 5.00 10.73 -1.09
N GLU A 78 3.97 10.66 -1.90
CA GLU A 78 2.60 10.87 -1.45
C GLU A 78 2.06 9.64 -0.69
N ILE A 79 1.31 9.92 0.37
CA ILE A 79 0.57 8.91 1.11
C ILE A 79 -0.92 9.27 1.19
N ASP A 80 -1.80 8.29 1.05
CA ASP A 80 -3.24 8.46 1.22
C ASP A 80 -3.74 8.01 2.61
N GLY A 81 -2.85 7.43 3.41
CA GLY A 81 -3.16 6.94 4.73
C GLY A 81 -2.00 6.24 5.42
N ILE A 82 -2.29 5.61 6.51
CA ILE A 82 -1.35 4.80 7.30
C ILE A 82 -1.93 3.42 7.56
N VAL A 83 -1.07 2.45 7.81
CA VAL A 83 -1.47 1.10 8.22
C VAL A 83 -1.09 0.88 9.68
N ILE A 84 -2.09 0.60 10.49
CA ILE A 84 -1.95 0.30 11.91
C ILE A 84 -1.93 -1.22 12.04
N LYS A 85 -0.93 -1.75 12.72
CA LYS A 85 -0.73 -3.19 12.90
C LYS A 85 -0.52 -3.54 14.36
N ILE A 86 -0.96 -4.70 14.77
CA ILE A 86 -0.59 -5.27 16.07
C ILE A 86 0.88 -5.68 16.01
N ASN A 87 1.70 -5.13 16.92
CA ASN A 87 3.14 -5.36 16.90
C ASN A 87 3.51 -6.79 17.34
N ASN A 88 2.79 -7.38 18.27
CA ASN A 88 3.05 -8.72 18.77
C ASN A 88 2.63 -9.80 17.77
N ILE A 89 3.58 -10.65 17.32
CA ILE A 89 3.36 -11.66 16.29
C ILE A 89 2.47 -12.80 16.77
N ASP A 90 2.53 -13.18 18.05
CA ASP A 90 1.65 -14.23 18.57
C ASP A 90 0.20 -13.78 18.58
N PHE A 91 -0.05 -12.50 18.85
CA PHE A 91 -1.39 -11.92 18.72
C PHE A 91 -1.83 -11.84 17.26
N GLN A 92 -0.92 -11.52 16.32
CA GLN A 92 -1.23 -11.57 14.88
C GLN A 92 -1.68 -12.98 14.46
N LYS A 93 -0.95 -14.02 14.90
CA LYS A 93 -1.29 -15.43 14.63
C LYS A 93 -2.65 -15.82 15.22
N LYS A 94 -2.95 -15.40 16.45
CA LYS A 94 -4.24 -15.65 17.11
C LYS A 94 -5.41 -14.98 16.41
N LEU A 95 -5.24 -13.75 15.95
CA LEU A 95 -6.27 -13.02 15.21
C LEU A 95 -6.47 -13.57 13.79
N GLY A 96 -5.40 -14.06 13.18
CA GLY A 96 -5.42 -14.70 11.87
C GLY A 96 -5.82 -13.76 10.73
N PHE A 97 -6.42 -14.37 9.70
CA PHE A 97 -6.80 -13.71 8.46
C PHE A 97 -8.28 -13.93 8.15
N THR A 98 -8.86 -13.04 7.38
CA THR A 98 -10.05 -13.30 6.59
C THR A 98 -9.63 -13.95 5.27
N SER A 99 -10.57 -14.24 4.37
CA SER A 99 -10.23 -14.75 3.02
C SER A 99 -9.31 -13.82 2.22
N LYS A 100 -9.24 -12.53 2.55
CA LYS A 100 -8.52 -11.50 1.77
C LYS A 100 -7.56 -10.66 2.61
N PHE A 101 -7.82 -10.45 3.90
CA PHE A 101 -7.11 -9.46 4.71
C PHE A 101 -6.72 -9.99 6.08
N PRO A 102 -5.59 -9.53 6.66
CA PRO A 102 -5.25 -9.81 8.04
C PRO A 102 -6.22 -9.12 9.00
N ARG A 103 -6.61 -9.79 10.09
CA ARG A 103 -7.45 -9.22 11.15
C ARG A 103 -6.66 -8.35 12.13
N TRP A 104 -5.35 -8.40 12.07
CA TRP A 104 -4.41 -7.69 12.93
C TRP A 104 -3.86 -6.40 12.32
N ALA A 105 -4.35 -6.01 11.15
CA ALA A 105 -3.97 -4.78 10.47
C ALA A 105 -5.20 -4.03 9.98
N ILE A 106 -5.17 -2.71 10.09
CA ILE A 106 -6.22 -1.82 9.60
C ILE A 106 -5.59 -0.63 8.90
N ALA A 107 -6.14 -0.26 7.74
CA ALA A 107 -5.77 0.94 7.02
C ALA A 107 -6.65 2.12 7.49
N TYR A 108 -6.00 3.21 7.89
CA TYR A 108 -6.63 4.50 8.09
C TYR A 108 -6.32 5.39 6.91
N LYS A 109 -7.33 5.90 6.22
CA LYS A 109 -7.18 6.81 5.08
C LYS A 109 -7.50 8.23 5.48
N TYR A 110 -6.61 9.16 5.10
CA TYR A 110 -6.86 10.58 5.25
C TYR A 110 -8.00 11.04 4.34
N LYS A 111 -8.61 12.16 4.68
CA LYS A 111 -9.56 12.79 3.77
C LYS A 111 -8.84 13.21 2.50
N ALA A 112 -9.47 12.92 1.36
CA ALA A 112 -8.97 13.39 0.07
C ALA A 112 -9.03 14.93 0.04
N GLU A 113 -7.99 15.55 -0.50
CA GLU A 113 -8.02 16.97 -0.78
C GLU A 113 -8.86 17.23 -2.02
N ASN A 114 -9.87 18.07 -1.89
CA ASN A 114 -10.68 18.49 -3.03
C ASN A 114 -10.01 19.69 -3.69
N LEU A 115 -9.52 19.48 -4.90
CA LEU A 115 -8.99 20.55 -5.74
C LEU A 115 -10.03 20.91 -6.81
N VAL A 116 -10.29 22.20 -6.94
CA VAL A 116 -11.16 22.71 -8.00
C VAL A 116 -10.30 22.97 -9.24
N THR A 117 -10.71 22.40 -10.37
CA THR A 117 -10.07 22.62 -11.65
C THR A 117 -11.11 22.94 -12.73
N LYS A 118 -10.67 23.55 -13.82
CA LYS A 118 -11.51 23.80 -14.98
C LYS A 118 -11.28 22.74 -16.04
N LEU A 119 -12.34 22.05 -16.44
CA LEU A 119 -12.29 21.11 -17.53
C LEU A 119 -12.17 21.89 -18.86
N ASN A 120 -11.07 21.71 -19.58
CA ASN A 120 -10.83 22.41 -20.85
C ASN A 120 -11.37 21.65 -22.05
N SER A 121 -11.22 20.32 -22.07
CA SER A 121 -11.71 19.49 -23.17
C SER A 121 -11.94 18.05 -22.72
N ILE A 122 -12.82 17.34 -23.43
CA ILE A 122 -13.02 15.90 -23.29
C ILE A 122 -12.85 15.29 -24.69
N SER A 123 -12.02 14.26 -24.81
CA SER A 123 -11.89 13.45 -26.01
C SER A 123 -12.26 12.00 -25.70
N PHE A 124 -13.00 11.34 -26.61
CA PHE A 124 -13.37 9.95 -26.48
C PHE A 124 -12.61 9.14 -27.51
N ASN A 125 -11.83 8.17 -27.06
CA ASN A 125 -11.21 7.16 -27.90
C ASN A 125 -12.04 5.87 -27.81
N LEU A 126 -12.73 5.54 -28.88
CA LEU A 126 -13.43 4.26 -29.01
C LEU A 126 -12.40 3.21 -29.44
N SER A 127 -11.89 2.43 -28.52
CA SER A 127 -11.19 1.20 -28.87
C SER A 127 -12.25 0.12 -29.05
N LEU A 128 -12.49 -0.31 -30.30
CA LEU A 128 -13.20 -1.54 -30.61
C LEU A 128 -12.31 -2.71 -30.20
N SER A 129 -12.30 -3.03 -28.90
CA SER A 129 -11.89 -4.34 -28.46
C SER A 129 -12.95 -5.31 -28.93
N PRO A 130 -12.64 -6.36 -29.71
CA PRO A 130 -13.62 -7.39 -30.02
C PRO A 130 -14.01 -8.03 -28.68
N SER A 131 -15.18 -7.64 -28.16
CA SER A 131 -15.76 -8.32 -27.03
C SER A 131 -15.97 -9.76 -27.45
N ARG A 132 -15.30 -10.70 -26.81
CA ARG A 132 -15.66 -12.11 -26.90
C ARG A 132 -17.10 -12.20 -26.40
N SER A 133 -18.03 -12.36 -27.34
CA SER A 133 -19.42 -12.68 -27.03
C SER A 133 -19.43 -13.93 -26.14
N PRO A 134 -20.11 -13.94 -25.01
CA PRO A 134 -20.28 -15.15 -24.21
C PRO A 134 -21.02 -16.27 -24.95
N TYR A 135 -21.54 -15.99 -26.14
CA TYR A 135 -22.30 -16.91 -26.99
C TYR A 135 -21.60 -17.30 -28.30
N GLY A 136 -20.28 -17.35 -28.35
CA GLY A 136 -19.52 -18.07 -29.38
C GLY A 136 -19.86 -17.77 -30.86
N GLY A 137 -20.40 -16.61 -31.17
CA GLY A 137 -20.74 -16.21 -32.55
C GLY A 137 -19.67 -15.22 -33.06
N SER A 138 -18.77 -15.68 -33.95
CA SER A 138 -17.93 -14.79 -34.73
C SER A 138 -18.81 -14.06 -35.76
N VAL A 139 -18.97 -12.76 -35.61
CA VAL A 139 -19.47 -11.90 -36.68
C VAL A 139 -18.30 -11.54 -37.57
N LYS A 140 -18.37 -11.97 -38.84
CA LYS A 140 -17.44 -11.56 -39.91
C LYS A 140 -17.61 -10.10 -40.23
#